data_3c7c9782f3b9b448aebe860bbaeddc1e
#
_entry.id   3c7c9782f3b9b448aebe860bbaeddc1e
#
_cell.length_a   1.000
_cell.length_b   1.000
_cell.length_c   1.000
_cell.angle_alpha   90.00
_cell.angle_beta   90.00
_cell.angle_gamma   90.00
#
_symmetry.space_group_name_H-M   'P 1'
#
loop_
_entity.id
_entity.type
_entity.pdbx_description
1 polymer ?
#
loop_
_entity_poly.entity_id
_entity_poly.type
_entity_poly.pdbx_seq_one_letter_code
_entity_poly.pdbx_strand_id
1 'polypeptide(L)' 'MSQTTAEPLTIDDLKKRIKKLNSKAGQMKMDLHDIAEGLPADLEQLPDAAAKTYEIYCQLRDLKNQLKALEAES' A
#
# COMPACT_ATOMS: atom_id res chain seq x y z
N MET A 1 -10.90 -17.55 12.33
CA MET A 1 -10.47 -17.63 12.05
C MET A 1 -9.74 -17.72 11.65
N SER A 2 -9.33 -17.98 11.59
CA SER A 2 -8.65 -18.01 11.26
C SER A 2 -7.97 -18.26 10.72
N GLN A 3 -7.47 -18.31 10.37
CA GLN A 3 -6.84 -18.48 9.85
C GLN A 3 -5.87 -18.65 9.67
N THR A 4 -5.63 -18.86 9.72
CA THR A 4 -4.65 -19.05 9.65
C THR A 4 -4.02 -19.23 8.90
N THR A 5 -3.84 -19.03 8.69
CA THR A 5 -3.28 -19.58 8.05
C THR A 5 -1.91 -19.79 7.79
N ALA A 6 -1.36 -20.68 7.76
CA ALA A 6 -0.02 -21.05 7.51
C ALA A 6 0.30 -21.30 6.05
N GLU A 7 -0.66 -21.10 5.21
CA GLU A 7 -0.49 -21.33 3.78
C GLU A 7 0.15 -20.15 3.10
N PRO A 8 1.13 -20.38 2.23
CA PRO A 8 1.72 -19.26 1.49
C PRO A 8 0.70 -18.63 0.56
N LEU A 9 0.87 -17.34 0.32
CA LEU A 9 0.00 -16.63 -0.60
C LEU A 9 0.23 -17.12 -2.02
N THR A 10 -0.87 -17.34 -2.74
CA THR A 10 -0.77 -17.68 -4.15
C THR A 10 -0.55 -16.41 -4.97
N ILE A 11 -0.18 -16.61 -6.24
CA ILE A 11 -0.03 -15.49 -7.17
C ILE A 11 -1.34 -14.70 -7.27
N ASP A 12 -2.47 -15.41 -7.34
CA ASP A 12 -3.77 -14.75 -7.40
C ASP A 12 -4.06 -13.94 -6.15
N ASP A 13 -3.75 -14.49 -4.98
CA ASP A 13 -3.95 -13.78 -3.72
C ASP A 13 -3.12 -12.50 -3.67
N LEU A 14 -1.87 -12.59 -4.12
CA LEU A 14 -0.99 -11.43 -4.15
C LEU A 14 -1.52 -10.36 -5.09
N LYS A 15 -1.99 -10.76 -6.26
CA LYS A 15 -2.55 -9.81 -7.24
C LYS A 15 -3.76 -9.10 -6.67
N LYS A 16 -4.63 -9.82 -5.96
CA LYS A 16 -5.80 -9.23 -5.34
C LYS A 16 -5.43 -8.23 -4.26
N ARG A 17 -4.46 -8.59 -3.43
CA ARG A 17 -3.98 -7.70 -2.36
C ARG A 17 -3.34 -6.45 -2.93
N ILE A 18 -2.53 -6.62 -3.97
CA ILE A 18 -1.87 -5.49 -4.62
C ILE A 18 -2.90 -4.54 -5.20
N LYS A 19 -3.91 -5.08 -5.87
CA LYS A 19 -4.96 -4.26 -6.45
C LYS A 19 -5.69 -3.43 -5.38
N LYS A 20 -6.02 -4.08 -4.27
CA LYS A 20 -6.71 -3.43 -3.17
C LYS A 20 -5.86 -2.32 -2.54
N LEU A 21 -4.59 -2.64 -2.30
CA LEU A 21 -3.67 -1.66 -1.72
C LEU A 21 -3.37 -0.52 -2.67
N ASN A 22 -3.30 -0.80 -3.97
CA ASN A 22 -3.11 0.24 -4.97
C ASN A 22 -4.22 1.29 -4.92
N SER A 23 -5.47 0.83 -4.81
CA SER A 23 -6.60 1.74 -4.70
C SER A 23 -6.49 2.60 -3.45
N LYS A 24 -6.14 1.96 -2.34
CA LYS A 24 -5.98 2.65 -1.07
C LYS A 24 -4.82 3.64 -1.11
N ALA A 25 -3.71 3.22 -1.71
CA ALA A 25 -2.53 4.07 -1.84
C ALA A 25 -2.81 5.28 -2.71
N GLY A 26 -3.59 5.08 -3.78
CA GLY A 26 -4.00 6.19 -4.64
C GLY A 26 -4.82 7.22 -3.89
N GLN A 27 -5.74 6.76 -3.03
CA GLN A 27 -6.55 7.66 -2.22
C GLN A 27 -5.67 8.43 -1.23
N MET A 28 -4.74 7.73 -0.58
CA MET A 28 -3.84 8.38 0.37
C MET A 28 -2.93 9.41 -0.30
N LYS A 29 -2.49 9.10 -1.51
CA LYS A 29 -1.66 10.03 -2.28
C LYS A 29 -2.44 11.29 -2.61
N MET A 30 -3.71 11.15 -2.98
CA MET A 30 -4.56 12.30 -3.27
C MET A 30 -4.81 13.13 -2.02
N ASP A 31 -5.05 12.47 -0.89
CA ASP A 31 -5.23 13.18 0.38
C ASP A 31 -3.99 13.98 0.73
N LEU A 32 -2.82 13.38 0.56
CA LEU A 32 -1.55 14.06 0.83
C LEU A 32 -1.37 15.25 -0.12
N HIS A 33 -1.72 15.06 -1.38
CA HIS A 33 -1.64 16.14 -2.37
C HIS A 33 -2.53 17.31 -1.97
N ASP A 34 -3.76 17.00 -1.53
CA ASP A 34 -4.70 18.04 -1.11
C ASP A 34 -4.17 18.83 0.09
N ILE A 35 -3.59 18.12 1.06
CA ILE A 35 -2.98 18.78 2.21
C ILE A 35 -1.83 19.68 1.76
N ALA A 36 -0.99 19.16 0.87
CA ALA A 36 0.17 19.90 0.39
C ALA A 36 -0.24 21.15 -0.35
N GLU A 37 -1.31 21.07 -1.14
CA GLU A 37 -1.79 22.22 -1.90
C GLU A 37 -2.36 23.34 -1.02
N GLY A 38 -2.90 22.95 0.14
CA GLY A 38 -3.50 23.93 1.05
C GLY A 38 -2.52 24.56 2.03
N LEU A 39 -1.27 24.11 2.00
CA LEU A 39 -0.30 24.58 2.98
C LEU A 39 -0.17 26.11 2.95
N PRO A 40 0.02 26.75 4.12
CA PRO A 40 0.27 26.15 5.42
C PRO A 40 -0.97 25.73 6.20
N ALA A 41 -2.16 25.77 5.60
CA ALA A 41 -3.36 25.26 6.26
C ALA A 41 -3.15 23.77 6.54
N ASP A 42 -3.61 23.35 7.73
CA ASP A 42 -3.53 21.96 8.15
C ASP A 42 -2.10 21.38 8.12
N LEU A 43 -1.14 22.26 8.35
CA LEU A 43 0.28 21.88 8.35
C LEU A 43 0.55 20.70 9.27
N GLU A 44 -0.14 20.64 10.41
CA GLU A 44 0.04 19.60 11.42
C GLU A 44 -0.36 18.22 10.93
N GLN A 45 -1.20 18.14 9.90
CA GLN A 45 -1.65 16.87 9.35
C GLN A 45 -0.64 16.27 8.37
N LEU A 46 0.27 17.10 7.87
CA LEU A 46 1.20 16.66 6.84
C LEU A 46 2.11 15.49 7.25
N PRO A 47 2.75 15.53 8.43
CA PRO A 47 3.62 14.41 8.81
C PRO A 47 2.87 13.09 8.91
N ASP A 48 1.67 13.08 9.50
CA ASP A 48 0.89 11.85 9.62
C ASP A 48 0.45 11.33 8.27
N ALA A 49 -0.03 12.21 7.40
CA ALA A 49 -0.47 11.81 6.07
C ALA A 49 0.70 11.26 5.26
N ALA A 50 1.87 11.89 5.37
CA ALA A 50 3.06 11.42 4.68
C ALA A 50 3.50 10.06 5.20
N ALA A 51 3.47 9.87 6.52
CA ALA A 51 3.86 8.61 7.14
C ALA A 51 2.95 7.46 6.70
N LYS A 52 1.64 7.70 6.68
CA LYS A 52 0.68 6.69 6.25
C LYS A 52 0.86 6.33 4.77
N THR A 53 1.09 7.33 3.95
CA THR A 53 1.34 7.12 2.53
C THR A 53 2.62 6.30 2.33
N TYR A 54 3.66 6.65 3.07
CA TYR A 54 4.92 5.92 3.01
C TYR A 54 4.70 4.44 3.37
N GLU A 55 3.99 4.19 4.46
CA GLU A 55 3.75 2.82 4.92
C GLU A 55 3.03 1.96 3.89
N ILE A 56 1.97 2.50 3.30
CA ILE A 56 1.20 1.71 2.34
C ILE A 56 2.01 1.42 1.08
N TYR A 57 2.85 2.36 0.67
CA TYR A 57 3.71 2.13 -0.50
C TYR A 57 4.83 1.14 -0.18
N CYS A 58 5.30 1.09 1.07
CA CYS A 58 6.24 0.05 1.48
C CYS A 58 5.59 -1.33 1.37
N GLN A 59 4.35 -1.47 1.83
CA GLN A 59 3.62 -2.73 1.72
C GLN A 59 3.43 -3.13 0.28
N LEU A 60 3.07 -2.17 -0.57
CA LEU A 60 2.91 -2.43 -2.00
C LEU A 60 4.20 -2.92 -2.63
N ARG A 61 5.30 -2.25 -2.32
CA ARG A 61 6.60 -2.65 -2.83
C ARG A 61 6.91 -4.08 -2.45
N ASP A 62 6.70 -4.43 -1.18
CA ASP A 62 7.01 -5.76 -0.68
C ASP A 62 6.15 -6.82 -1.35
N LEU A 63 4.84 -6.54 -1.51
CA LEU A 63 3.95 -7.48 -2.18
C LEU A 63 4.30 -7.66 -3.65
N LYS A 64 4.65 -6.58 -4.32
CA LYS A 64 5.06 -6.65 -5.72
C LYS A 64 6.34 -7.44 -5.88
N ASN A 65 7.27 -7.29 -4.94
CA ASN A 65 8.50 -8.07 -4.95
C ASN A 65 8.23 -9.56 -4.74
N GLN A 66 7.30 -9.88 -3.83
CA GLN A 66 6.90 -11.26 -3.61
C GLN A 66 6.26 -11.85 -4.86
N LEU A 67 5.37 -11.10 -5.50
CA LEU A 67 4.73 -11.55 -6.72
C LEU A 67 5.75 -11.82 -7.80
N LYS A 68 6.68 -10.90 -7.97
CA LYS A 68 7.73 -11.04 -8.96
C LYS A 68 8.56 -12.30 -8.72
N ALA A 69 8.90 -12.56 -7.46
CA ALA A 69 9.66 -13.76 -7.11
C ALA A 69 8.88 -15.03 -7.43
N LEU A 70 7.60 -15.05 -7.11
CA LEU A 70 6.77 -16.22 -7.39
C LEU A 70 6.58 -16.44 -8.88
N GLU A 71 6.40 -15.37 -9.63
CA GLU A 71 6.25 -15.47 -11.09
C GLU A 71 7.54 -15.96 -11.75
N ALA A 72 8.68 -15.59 -11.19
CA ALA A 72 9.96 -16.03 -11.72
C ALA A 72 10.20 -17.52 -11.47
N GLU A 73 9.53 -18.09 -10.46
CA GLU A 73 9.68 -19.50 -10.12
C GLU A 73 8.74 -20.40 -10.93
N SER A 74 7.72 -19.87 -11.53
CA SER A 74 6.72 -20.69 -12.21
C SER A 74 7.02 -20.94 -13.66
#